data_40e7556e9deb6d3370042d7e2f07b63e
#
_entry.id   40e7556e9deb6d3370042d7e2f07b63e
#
_cell.length_a   1.000
_cell.length_b   1.000
_cell.length_c   1.000
_cell.angle_alpha   90.00
_cell.angle_beta   90.00
_cell.angle_gamma   90.00
#
_symmetry.space_group_name_H-M   'P 1'
#
loop_
_entity.id
_entity.type
_entity.pdbx_description
1 polymer ?
#
loop_
_entity_poly.entity_id
_entity_poly.type
_entity_poly.pdbx_seq_one_letter_code
_entity_poly.pdbx_strand_id
1 'polypeptide(L)'
;WEQVKLGDVAEITPGGTPSKNISDYWYPKEIPWLSSGEINKEIIFSTNDMISKKGFNNSSAKWINQNSVLIALAGQGKTRGKVAINRIPLTTNQSIAGIDPSDEIYYKFLYHQLTKDYLKLRLISSGDGSRGGLNKKLLNDYAVNLSGIDEQHKIGVLLSHIDNTLQLHERKCEELALIKKALL
;
A
#
# COMPACT_ATOMS: atom_id res chain seq x y z
N TRP A 1 16.51 19.46 0.88
CA TRP A 1 15.22 18.81 0.60
C TRP A 1 14.44 19.71 -0.36
N GLU A 2 13.97 19.11 -1.44
CA GLU A 2 13.10 19.78 -2.42
C GLU A 2 11.72 19.13 -2.43
N GLN A 3 10.73 19.84 -2.95
CA GLN A 3 9.36 19.34 -3.09
C GLN A 3 9.09 19.09 -4.57
N VAL A 4 8.67 17.85 -4.88
CA VAL A 4 8.37 17.39 -6.24
C VAL A 4 6.99 16.74 -6.27
N LYS A 5 6.41 16.58 -7.46
CA LYS A 5 5.19 15.79 -7.62
C LYS A 5 5.49 14.28 -7.55
N LEU A 6 4.64 13.53 -6.88
CA LEU A 6 4.79 12.08 -6.78
C LEU A 6 4.84 11.41 -8.17
N GLY A 7 4.05 11.90 -9.12
CA GLY A 7 4.05 11.38 -10.49
C GLY A 7 5.32 11.65 -11.30
N ASP A 8 6.19 12.55 -10.84
CA ASP A 8 7.49 12.82 -11.48
C ASP A 8 8.56 11.80 -11.06
N VAL A 9 8.39 11.17 -9.88
CA VAL A 9 9.37 10.26 -9.26
C VAL A 9 8.84 8.84 -9.03
N ALA A 10 7.61 8.55 -9.42
CA ALA A 10 7.02 7.21 -9.30
C ALA A 10 5.92 6.97 -10.34
N GLU A 11 5.77 5.75 -10.79
CA GLU A 11 4.64 5.33 -11.62
C GLU A 11 3.47 4.89 -10.74
N ILE A 12 2.27 5.45 -11.02
CA ILE A 12 1.06 5.11 -10.28
C ILE A 12 0.17 4.20 -11.12
N THR A 13 -0.04 2.99 -10.64
CA THR A 13 -0.80 1.93 -11.32
C THR A 13 -2.04 1.55 -10.51
N PRO A 14 -3.25 1.99 -10.91
CA PRO A 14 -4.49 1.51 -10.31
C PRO A 14 -4.70 0.03 -10.58
N GLY A 15 -5.23 -0.70 -9.61
CA GLY A 15 -5.57 -2.09 -9.75
C GLY A 15 -6.88 -2.37 -10.50
N GLY A 16 -7.19 -3.65 -10.64
CA GLY A 16 -8.41 -4.14 -11.30
C GLY A 16 -8.90 -5.44 -10.71
N THR A 17 -10.18 -5.72 -10.90
CA THR A 17 -10.84 -6.93 -10.42
C THR A 17 -11.41 -7.71 -11.60
N PRO A 18 -10.98 -8.97 -11.82
CA PRO A 18 -11.65 -9.85 -12.77
C PRO A 18 -13.11 -10.08 -12.38
N SER A 19 -13.97 -10.36 -13.36
CA SER A 19 -15.37 -10.67 -13.08
C SER A 19 -15.48 -11.84 -12.10
N LYS A 20 -16.18 -11.61 -10.98
CA LYS A 20 -16.41 -12.63 -9.95
C LYS A 20 -17.36 -13.75 -10.40
N ASN A 21 -18.14 -13.50 -11.45
CA ASN A 21 -19.12 -14.45 -11.98
C ASN A 21 -18.49 -15.50 -12.91
N ILE A 22 -17.19 -15.37 -13.23
CA ILE A 22 -16.48 -16.28 -14.12
C ILE A 22 -15.43 -17.02 -13.28
N SER A 23 -15.72 -18.27 -12.92
CA SER A 23 -14.85 -19.11 -12.10
C SER A 23 -13.44 -19.27 -12.69
N ASP A 24 -13.34 -19.38 -14.01
CA ASP A 24 -12.06 -19.50 -14.73
C ASP A 24 -11.13 -18.29 -14.55
N TYR A 25 -11.64 -17.17 -14.09
CA TYR A 25 -10.81 -15.99 -13.80
C TYR A 25 -10.14 -16.07 -12.42
N TRP A 26 -10.62 -16.98 -11.57
CA TRP A 26 -10.15 -17.19 -10.21
C TRP A 26 -9.44 -18.53 -10.02
N TYR A 27 -9.57 -19.43 -11.00
CA TYR A 27 -8.95 -20.76 -10.99
C TYR A 27 -8.38 -21.09 -12.38
N PRO A 28 -7.18 -21.72 -12.44
CA PRO A 28 -6.28 -22.04 -11.31
C PRO A 28 -5.71 -20.77 -10.65
N LYS A 29 -5.31 -20.88 -9.39
CA LYS A 29 -4.68 -19.79 -8.62
C LYS A 29 -3.23 -19.62 -9.05
N GLU A 30 -2.91 -18.58 -9.82
CA GLU A 30 -1.60 -18.40 -10.44
C GLU A 30 -0.93 -17.06 -10.12
N ILE A 31 -1.72 -15.99 -9.94
CA ILE A 31 -1.23 -14.63 -9.82
C ILE A 31 -1.73 -14.04 -8.49
N PRO A 32 -0.84 -13.59 -7.60
CA PRO A 32 -1.23 -12.94 -6.34
C PRO A 32 -2.12 -11.73 -6.60
N TRP A 33 -3.26 -11.68 -5.91
CA TRP A 33 -4.22 -10.59 -6.04
C TRP A 33 -4.65 -10.09 -4.66
N LEU A 34 -4.37 -8.82 -4.38
CA LEU A 34 -4.59 -8.18 -3.09
C LEU A 34 -5.94 -7.49 -3.03
N SER A 35 -6.72 -7.81 -2.04
CA SER A 35 -7.95 -7.08 -1.70
C SER A 35 -7.67 -5.88 -0.79
N SER A 36 -8.56 -4.88 -0.80
CA SER A 36 -8.38 -3.66 0.00
C SER A 36 -8.35 -3.89 1.52
N GLY A 37 -8.92 -4.98 2.01
CA GLY A 37 -8.88 -5.36 3.43
C GLY A 37 -7.47 -5.72 3.92
N GLU A 38 -6.61 -6.15 3.02
CA GLU A 38 -5.26 -6.62 3.36
C GLU A 38 -4.23 -5.50 3.51
N ILE A 39 -4.54 -4.27 3.08
CA ILE A 39 -3.61 -3.15 3.19
C ILE A 39 -3.24 -2.79 4.65
N ASN A 40 -4.06 -3.24 5.60
CA ASN A 40 -3.77 -3.06 7.03
C ASN A 40 -2.60 -3.90 7.56
N LYS A 41 -2.07 -4.83 6.74
CA LYS A 41 -0.89 -5.64 7.10
C LYS A 41 0.42 -4.86 7.05
N GLU A 42 0.42 -3.63 6.52
CA GLU A 42 1.59 -2.73 6.35
C GLU A 42 2.70 -3.31 5.46
N ILE A 43 3.07 -4.57 5.62
CA ILE A 43 4.01 -5.29 4.76
C ILE A 43 3.32 -6.53 4.20
N ILE A 44 3.31 -6.66 2.87
CA ILE A 44 2.62 -7.73 2.15
C ILE A 44 3.64 -8.74 1.63
N PHE A 45 3.74 -9.88 2.28
CA PHE A 45 4.58 -11.02 1.85
C PHE A 45 3.79 -12.06 1.04
N SER A 46 2.47 -12.06 1.14
CA SER A 46 1.55 -12.93 0.42
C SER A 46 0.17 -12.32 0.35
N THR A 47 -0.66 -12.79 -0.56
CA THR A 47 -2.07 -12.39 -0.69
C THR A 47 -2.99 -13.54 -0.26
N ASN A 48 -4.16 -13.22 0.27
CA ASN A 48 -5.17 -14.22 0.60
C ASN A 48 -5.82 -14.82 -0.64
N ASP A 49 -5.95 -14.01 -1.69
CA ASP A 49 -6.56 -14.40 -2.95
C ASP A 49 -5.55 -14.41 -4.09
N MET A 50 -5.86 -15.17 -5.13
CA MET A 50 -5.11 -15.26 -6.37
C MET A 50 -6.10 -15.28 -7.54
N ILE A 51 -5.67 -14.80 -8.69
CA ILE A 51 -6.40 -14.88 -9.94
C ILE A 51 -5.68 -15.79 -10.94
N SER A 52 -6.40 -16.29 -11.95
CA SER A 52 -5.78 -17.03 -13.03
C SER A 52 -5.15 -16.10 -14.06
N LYS A 53 -4.25 -16.63 -14.91
CA LYS A 53 -3.76 -15.91 -16.09
C LYS A 53 -4.89 -15.46 -17.02
N LYS A 54 -5.95 -16.29 -17.14
CA LYS A 54 -7.14 -15.94 -17.92
C LYS A 54 -7.85 -14.74 -17.31
N GLY A 55 -8.01 -14.70 -15.98
CA GLY A 55 -8.59 -13.57 -15.27
C GLY A 55 -7.74 -12.30 -15.40
N PHE A 56 -6.43 -12.42 -15.30
CA PHE A 56 -5.51 -11.30 -15.52
C PHE A 56 -5.66 -10.71 -16.93
N ASN A 57 -5.59 -11.56 -17.97
CA ASN A 57 -5.65 -11.13 -19.35
C ASN A 57 -7.00 -10.55 -19.79
N ASN A 58 -8.08 -10.87 -19.08
CA ASN A 58 -9.46 -10.43 -19.39
C ASN A 58 -10.01 -9.43 -18.36
N SER A 59 -9.12 -8.72 -17.67
CA SER A 59 -9.50 -7.69 -16.71
C SER A 59 -8.59 -6.47 -16.78
N SER A 60 -8.90 -5.45 -15.99
CA SER A 60 -8.04 -4.27 -15.80
C SER A 60 -6.92 -4.48 -14.76
N ALA A 61 -6.75 -5.68 -14.24
CA ALA A 61 -5.67 -5.99 -13.30
C ALA A 61 -4.31 -5.74 -13.98
N LYS A 62 -3.39 -5.16 -13.21
CA LYS A 62 -2.02 -4.87 -13.66
C LYS A 62 -1.03 -5.35 -12.64
N TRP A 63 0.15 -5.76 -13.10
CA TRP A 63 1.27 -6.05 -12.24
C TRP A 63 1.76 -4.80 -11.53
N ILE A 64 2.09 -4.97 -10.27
CA ILE A 64 2.78 -4.01 -9.43
C ILE A 64 4.09 -4.68 -9.01
N ASN A 65 5.21 -4.00 -9.23
CA ASN A 65 6.53 -4.53 -8.95
C ASN A 65 6.74 -4.74 -7.45
N GLN A 66 7.65 -5.64 -7.10
CA GLN A 66 8.11 -5.81 -5.73
C GLN A 66 8.75 -4.50 -5.22
N ASN A 67 8.56 -4.18 -3.94
CA ASN A 67 9.04 -2.97 -3.29
C ASN A 67 8.35 -1.68 -3.77
N SER A 68 7.15 -1.78 -4.31
CA SER A 68 6.28 -0.63 -4.49
C SER A 68 5.55 -0.26 -3.19
N VAL A 69 5.05 0.96 -3.12
CA VAL A 69 4.15 1.40 -2.05
C VAL A 69 2.71 1.26 -2.55
N LEU A 70 1.92 0.45 -1.87
CA LEU A 70 0.49 0.29 -2.13
C LEU A 70 -0.29 1.35 -1.37
N ILE A 71 -1.31 1.95 -1.98
CA ILE A 71 -2.18 2.93 -1.33
C ILE A 71 -3.66 2.61 -1.55
N ALA A 72 -4.46 2.66 -0.49
CA ALA A 72 -5.91 2.53 -0.58
C ALA A 72 -6.53 3.81 -1.13
N LEU A 73 -7.13 3.71 -2.33
CA LEU A 73 -7.82 4.81 -3.03
C LEU A 73 -9.21 5.06 -2.45
N ALA A 74 -9.87 3.99 -2.01
CA ALA A 74 -11.23 4.00 -1.51
C ALA A 74 -11.32 3.21 -0.20
N GLY A 75 -12.43 3.33 0.48
CA GLY A 75 -12.76 2.62 1.71
C GLY A 75 -13.43 3.54 2.70
N GLN A 76 -14.54 3.05 3.29
CA GLN A 76 -15.20 3.73 4.40
C GLN A 76 -14.37 3.58 5.68
N GLY A 77 -14.54 4.51 6.60
CA GLY A 77 -13.80 4.47 7.87
C GLY A 77 -12.32 4.86 7.72
N LYS A 78 -11.41 4.02 8.22
CA LYS A 78 -9.97 4.33 8.35
C LYS A 78 -9.09 3.78 7.22
N THR A 79 -9.61 3.08 6.21
CA THR A 79 -8.79 2.38 5.21
C THR A 79 -8.24 3.32 4.14
N ARG A 80 -9.06 4.25 3.60
CA ARG A 80 -8.63 5.19 2.57
C ARG A 80 -7.41 6.00 3.01
N GLY A 81 -6.41 6.07 2.16
CA GLY A 81 -5.13 6.74 2.42
C GLY A 81 -4.11 5.89 3.19
N LYS A 82 -4.48 4.69 3.67
CA LYS A 82 -3.50 3.76 4.24
C LYS A 82 -2.56 3.25 3.16
N VAL A 83 -1.33 3.01 3.57
CA VAL A 83 -0.27 2.51 2.70
C VAL A 83 0.31 1.20 3.24
N ALA A 84 0.87 0.41 2.34
CA ALA A 84 1.61 -0.80 2.65
C ALA A 84 2.78 -0.96 1.66
N ILE A 85 3.77 -1.79 1.99
CA ILE A 85 4.85 -2.18 1.08
C ILE A 85 4.62 -3.63 0.63
N ASN A 86 4.66 -3.90 -0.68
CA ASN A 86 4.65 -5.28 -1.16
C ASN A 86 6.07 -5.84 -1.27
N ARG A 87 6.26 -7.07 -0.78
CA ARG A 87 7.54 -7.80 -0.83
C ARG A 87 7.55 -8.90 -1.88
N ILE A 88 6.48 -8.99 -2.66
CA ILE A 88 6.32 -9.85 -3.84
C ILE A 88 5.69 -9.03 -4.95
N PRO A 89 5.95 -9.34 -6.24
CA PRO A 89 5.14 -8.79 -7.31
C PRO A 89 3.71 -9.31 -7.17
N LEU A 90 2.73 -8.44 -7.37
CA LEU A 90 1.32 -8.78 -7.18
C LEU A 90 0.40 -7.92 -8.06
N THR A 91 -0.87 -8.26 -8.08
CA THR A 91 -1.96 -7.43 -8.63
C THR A 91 -2.89 -7.01 -7.50
N THR A 92 -3.74 -6.00 -7.72
CA THR A 92 -4.66 -5.49 -6.70
C THR A 92 -6.06 -5.28 -7.25
N ASN A 93 -7.04 -5.11 -6.37
CA ASN A 93 -8.35 -4.64 -6.78
C ASN A 93 -8.32 -3.14 -7.13
N GLN A 94 -9.40 -2.64 -7.73
CA GLN A 94 -9.54 -1.24 -8.17
C GLN A 94 -9.53 -0.19 -7.02
N SER A 95 -9.64 -0.64 -5.78
CA SER A 95 -9.58 0.25 -4.60
C SER A 95 -8.17 0.47 -4.07
N ILE A 96 -7.16 -0.11 -4.71
CA ILE A 96 -5.74 0.05 -4.39
C ILE A 96 -4.99 0.47 -5.64
N ALA A 97 -4.02 1.37 -5.49
CA ALA A 97 -3.00 1.63 -6.51
C ALA A 97 -1.63 1.22 -5.98
N GLY A 98 -0.79 0.72 -6.87
CA GLY A 98 0.65 0.62 -6.67
C GLY A 98 1.33 1.93 -7.04
N ILE A 99 2.28 2.34 -6.25
CA ILE A 99 3.19 3.45 -6.49
C ILE A 99 4.57 2.83 -6.62
N ASP A 100 5.04 2.71 -7.86
CA ASP A 100 6.33 2.09 -8.19
C ASP A 100 7.41 3.18 -8.27
N PRO A 101 8.33 3.25 -7.29
CA PRO A 101 9.30 4.32 -7.20
C PRO A 101 10.33 4.25 -8.34
N SER A 102 10.73 5.41 -8.88
CA SER A 102 11.92 5.52 -9.73
C SER A 102 13.20 5.42 -8.89
N ASP A 103 14.36 5.48 -9.57
CA ASP A 103 15.66 5.49 -8.89
C ASP A 103 15.92 6.75 -8.05
N GLU A 104 15.06 7.77 -8.17
CA GLU A 104 15.20 9.04 -7.44
C GLU A 104 14.58 8.99 -6.04
N ILE A 105 13.68 8.01 -5.78
CA ILE A 105 12.99 7.91 -4.49
C ILE A 105 13.01 6.49 -3.93
N TYR A 106 13.54 6.34 -2.73
CA TYR A 106 13.60 5.05 -2.04
C TYR A 106 12.23 4.64 -1.48
N TYR A 107 11.76 3.44 -1.81
CA TYR A 107 10.39 2.99 -1.46
C TYR A 107 10.05 3.04 0.03
N LYS A 108 11.01 2.74 0.94
CA LYS A 108 10.75 2.83 2.39
C LYS A 108 10.63 4.28 2.84
N PHE A 109 11.45 5.17 2.27
CA PHE A 109 11.34 6.60 2.55
C PHE A 109 9.99 7.16 2.10
N LEU A 110 9.55 6.81 0.88
CA LEU A 110 8.24 7.16 0.36
C LEU A 110 7.11 6.61 1.24
N TYR A 111 7.20 5.34 1.65
CA TYR A 111 6.22 4.71 2.55
C TYR A 111 6.03 5.50 3.83
N HIS A 112 7.12 5.90 4.51
CA HIS A 112 7.04 6.66 5.75
C HIS A 112 6.50 8.08 5.54
N GLN A 113 6.83 8.74 4.41
CA GLN A 113 6.22 10.02 4.07
C GLN A 113 4.70 9.92 3.90
N LEU A 114 4.24 8.95 3.11
CA LEU A 114 2.80 8.76 2.86
C LEU A 114 2.08 8.29 4.13
N THR A 115 2.72 7.50 4.98
CA THR A 115 2.18 7.11 6.30
C THR A 115 1.97 8.36 7.18
N LYS A 116 2.98 9.22 7.28
CA LYS A 116 2.89 10.49 8.00
C LYS A 116 1.78 11.37 7.45
N ASP A 117 1.62 11.39 6.14
CA ASP A 117 0.66 12.25 5.45
C ASP A 117 -0.74 11.64 5.32
N TYR A 118 -1.02 10.53 6.02
CA TYR A 118 -2.32 9.83 6.00
C TYR A 118 -3.53 10.76 6.10
N LEU A 119 -3.54 11.71 7.04
CA LEU A 119 -4.65 12.65 7.22
C LEU A 119 -4.77 13.63 6.05
N LYS A 120 -3.65 14.11 5.51
CA LYS A 120 -3.64 14.99 4.31
C LYS A 120 -4.21 14.26 3.09
N LEU A 121 -3.77 13.02 2.86
CA LEU A 121 -4.27 12.18 1.76
C LEU A 121 -5.79 11.96 1.87
N ARG A 122 -6.29 11.79 3.07
CA ARG A 122 -7.73 11.70 3.31
C ARG A 122 -8.47 13.01 3.02
N LEU A 123 -7.90 14.15 3.38
CA LEU A 123 -8.51 15.47 3.15
C LEU A 123 -8.62 15.81 1.66
N ILE A 124 -7.57 15.57 0.87
CA ILE A 124 -7.61 15.81 -0.58
C ILE A 124 -8.58 14.87 -1.31
N SER A 125 -8.90 13.72 -0.73
CA SER A 125 -9.85 12.75 -1.27
C SER A 125 -11.31 13.08 -0.98
N SER A 126 -11.58 14.04 -0.10
CA SER A 126 -12.92 14.46 0.32
C SER A 126 -13.50 15.58 -0.56
N GLY A 127 -13.25 15.54 -1.87
CA GLY A 127 -14.02 16.35 -2.83
C GLY A 127 -15.52 16.19 -2.60
N ASP A 128 -16.32 17.21 -2.92
CA ASP A 128 -17.76 17.32 -2.65
C ASP A 128 -18.52 15.99 -2.76
N GLY A 129 -18.88 15.42 -1.62
CA GLY A 129 -19.80 14.28 -1.53
C GLY A 129 -19.22 13.00 -0.95
N SER A 130 -20.09 12.12 -0.49
CA SER A 130 -19.85 10.82 0.15
C SER A 130 -19.10 9.77 -0.71
N ARG A 131 -18.74 10.11 -1.96
CA ARG A 131 -18.05 9.26 -2.93
C ARG A 131 -16.63 9.74 -3.25
N GLY A 132 -16.09 10.74 -2.58
CA GLY A 132 -14.71 11.18 -2.77
C GLY A 132 -13.72 10.03 -2.51
N GLY A 133 -12.81 9.79 -3.46
CA GLY A 133 -11.72 8.83 -3.35
C GLY A 133 -10.43 9.44 -3.84
N LEU A 134 -9.31 8.86 -3.44
CA LEU A 134 -8.05 9.12 -4.10
C LEU A 134 -8.12 8.54 -5.53
N ASN A 135 -7.45 9.18 -6.47
CA ASN A 135 -7.32 8.70 -7.84
C ASN A 135 -5.91 8.97 -8.36
N LYS A 136 -5.59 8.38 -9.52
CA LYS A 136 -4.26 8.51 -10.12
C LYS A 136 -3.86 9.98 -10.31
N LYS A 137 -4.78 10.88 -10.72
CA LYS A 137 -4.47 12.29 -10.94
C LYS A 137 -4.09 13.00 -9.64
N LEU A 138 -4.89 12.83 -8.58
CA LEU A 138 -4.59 13.38 -7.26
C LEU A 138 -3.26 12.89 -6.70
N LEU A 139 -2.94 11.62 -6.91
CA LEU A 139 -1.67 11.05 -6.48
C LEU A 139 -0.49 11.56 -7.32
N ASN A 140 -0.65 11.68 -8.65
CA ASN A 140 0.39 12.25 -9.50
C ASN A 140 0.72 13.70 -9.10
N ASP A 141 -0.29 14.50 -8.78
CA ASP A 141 -0.12 15.91 -8.37
C ASP A 141 0.26 16.07 -6.89
N TYR A 142 0.31 14.97 -6.12
CA TYR A 142 0.65 15.01 -4.70
C TYR A 142 2.11 15.36 -4.50
N ALA A 143 2.37 16.36 -3.63
CA ALA A 143 3.73 16.80 -3.36
C ALA A 143 4.40 15.89 -2.31
N VAL A 144 5.60 15.40 -2.65
CA VAL A 144 6.48 14.65 -1.77
C VAL A 144 7.82 15.38 -1.65
N ASN A 145 8.52 15.15 -0.55
CA ASN A 145 9.84 15.75 -0.34
C ASN A 145 10.93 14.76 -0.73
N LEU A 146 11.93 15.25 -1.44
CA LEU A 146 13.15 14.53 -1.79
C LEU A 146 14.35 15.07 -1.05
N SER A 147 15.25 14.18 -0.68
CA SER A 147 16.63 14.46 -0.30
C SER A 147 17.56 13.62 -1.18
N GLY A 148 18.88 13.69 -0.96
CA GLY A 148 19.79 12.79 -1.64
C GLY A 148 19.45 11.31 -1.36
N ILE A 149 19.59 10.44 -2.37
CA ILE A 149 19.15 9.02 -2.29
C ILE A 149 19.81 8.28 -1.11
N ASP A 150 21.05 8.56 -0.77
CA ASP A 150 21.74 7.96 0.38
C ASP A 150 21.10 8.37 1.72
N GLU A 151 20.64 9.61 1.83
CA GLU A 151 19.93 10.11 3.00
C GLU A 151 18.54 9.44 3.10
N GLN A 152 17.83 9.31 1.99
CA GLN A 152 16.55 8.60 1.94
C GLN A 152 16.70 7.15 2.40
N HIS A 153 17.75 6.46 1.95
CA HIS A 153 18.04 5.09 2.39
C HIS A 153 18.27 5.02 3.90
N LYS A 154 19.10 5.89 4.45
CA LYS A 154 19.38 5.94 5.90
C LYS A 154 18.10 6.19 6.72
N ILE A 155 17.31 7.17 6.30
CA ILE A 155 16.05 7.52 6.97
C ILE A 155 15.04 6.36 6.87
N GLY A 156 14.81 5.83 5.67
CA GLY A 156 13.84 4.76 5.44
C GLY A 156 14.19 3.46 6.18
N VAL A 157 15.48 3.12 6.27
CA VAL A 157 15.93 1.96 7.04
C VAL A 157 15.77 2.21 8.54
N LEU A 158 16.19 3.37 9.03
CA LEU A 158 16.06 3.73 10.46
C LEU A 158 14.61 3.69 10.93
N LEU A 159 13.70 4.33 10.19
CA LEU A 159 12.28 4.33 10.52
C LEU A 159 11.68 2.92 10.50
N SER A 160 12.06 2.08 9.51
CA SER A 160 11.63 0.68 9.48
C SER A 160 12.12 -0.13 10.69
N HIS A 161 13.33 0.14 11.20
CA HIS A 161 13.82 -0.49 12.43
C HIS A 161 13.02 -0.05 13.67
N ILE A 162 12.67 1.24 13.73
CA ILE A 162 11.82 1.78 14.82
C ILE A 162 10.44 1.09 14.79
N ASP A 163 9.80 0.99 13.63
CA ASP A 163 8.49 0.35 13.49
C ASP A 163 8.55 -1.13 13.92
N ASN A 164 9.56 -1.88 13.47
CA ASN A 164 9.76 -3.27 13.88
C ASN A 164 9.92 -3.39 15.40
N THR A 165 10.67 -2.48 16.01
CA THR A 165 10.89 -2.48 17.47
C THR A 165 9.59 -2.20 18.21
N LEU A 166 8.80 -1.22 17.75
CA LEU A 166 7.49 -0.91 18.32
C LEU A 166 6.55 -2.12 18.24
N GLN A 167 6.44 -2.77 17.08
CA GLN A 167 5.61 -3.96 16.91
C GLN A 167 6.02 -5.12 17.83
N LEU A 168 7.33 -5.32 18.04
CA LEU A 168 7.82 -6.34 18.97
C LEU A 168 7.44 -6.00 20.42
N HIS A 169 7.54 -4.75 20.82
CA HIS A 169 7.13 -4.32 22.14
C HIS A 169 5.62 -4.43 22.36
N GLU A 170 4.80 -4.08 21.38
CA GLU A 170 3.35 -4.23 21.43
C GLU A 170 2.96 -5.69 21.65
N ARG A 171 3.51 -6.62 20.84
CA ARG A 171 3.27 -8.06 21.01
C ARG A 171 3.66 -8.56 22.41
N LYS A 172 4.82 -8.13 22.90
CA LYS A 172 5.28 -8.51 24.25
C LYS A 172 4.36 -7.98 25.36
N CYS A 173 3.85 -6.76 25.21
CA CYS A 173 2.86 -6.21 26.13
C CYS A 173 1.55 -7.01 26.11
N GLU A 174 1.07 -7.41 24.93
CA GLU A 174 -0.12 -8.26 24.78
C GLU A 174 0.07 -9.63 25.43
N GLU A 175 1.21 -10.28 25.19
CA GLU A 175 1.55 -11.56 25.82
C GLU A 175 1.58 -11.46 27.36
N LEU A 176 2.23 -10.43 27.89
CA LEU A 176 2.28 -10.19 29.34
C LEU A 176 0.89 -9.91 29.94
N ALA A 177 0.03 -9.19 29.19
CA ALA A 177 -1.34 -8.96 29.63
C ALA A 177 -2.16 -10.26 29.69
N LEU A 178 -1.96 -11.16 28.71
CA LEU A 178 -2.58 -12.50 28.73
C LEU A 178 -2.10 -13.36 29.90
N ILE A 179 -0.79 -13.36 30.17
CA ILE A 179 -0.21 -14.09 31.32
C ILE A 179 -0.79 -13.55 32.62
N LYS A 180 -0.82 -12.22 32.79
CA LYS A 180 -1.41 -11.60 33.98
C LYS A 180 -2.87 -12.01 34.19
N LYS A 181 -3.66 -12.06 33.10
CA LYS A 181 -5.07 -12.48 33.16
C LYS A 181 -5.24 -13.96 33.52
N ALA A 182 -4.28 -14.81 33.13
CA ALA A 182 -4.32 -16.23 33.44
C ALA A 182 -3.90 -16.57 34.89
N LEU A 183 -3.19 -15.64 35.56
CA LEU A 183 -2.71 -15.80 36.95
C LEU A 183 -3.66 -15.22 38.00
N LEU A 184 -4.69 -14.49 37.58
CA LEU A 184 -5.73 -13.88 38.43
C LEU A 184 -7.04 -14.65 38.32
#